data_21b69158c0c8ad61b443f21347f7d8a3
#
_entry.id   21b69158c0c8ad61b443f21347f7d8a3
#
_cell.length_a   1.000
_cell.length_b   1.000
_cell.length_c   1.000
_cell.angle_alpha   90.00
_cell.angle_beta   90.00
_cell.angle_gamma   90.00
#
_symmetry.space_group_name_H-M   'P 1'
#
loop_
_entity.id
_entity.type
_entity.pdbx_description
1 polymer ?
#
loop_
_entity_poly.entity_id
_entity_poly.type
_entity_poly.pdbx_seq_one_letter_code
_entity_poly.pdbx_strand_id
1 'polypeptide(L)'
;ISMKEYGYENHIEEWNKASVKIAKNVIDNSNSNVCVAGSVSTYGSWDRIEPKLLKPGFLKQLSILSEAGVDLIILEAMTSSTRTIEALLDCSNKFDISIWLSISCALNRDRNQLMLGYQESISNSEAFFYDDFENSINEFKKIHDGPILIAHSDIKVINQGIQIIKSNYNGVIGAYPNNGFFKKPHWNVVESISPQEYY
;
A
#
# COMPACT_ATOMS: atom_id res chain seq x y z
N ILE A 1 -9.06 -7.37 9.62
CA ILE A 1 -10.51 -7.20 9.45
C ILE A 1 -11.02 -8.22 8.43
N SER A 2 -10.45 -8.34 7.22
CA SER A 2 -10.90 -9.33 6.22
C SER A 2 -10.96 -10.75 6.79
N MET A 3 -9.97 -11.17 7.56
CA MET A 3 -10.00 -12.50 8.18
C MET A 3 -11.17 -12.68 9.15
N LYS A 4 -11.60 -11.63 9.85
CA LYS A 4 -12.79 -11.66 10.71
C LYS A 4 -14.07 -11.82 9.89
N GLU A 5 -14.17 -11.12 8.77
CA GLU A 5 -15.34 -11.23 7.87
C GLU A 5 -15.51 -12.63 7.29
N TYR A 6 -14.40 -13.38 7.14
CA TYR A 6 -14.42 -14.78 6.69
C TYR A 6 -14.36 -15.81 7.81
N GLY A 7 -14.45 -15.39 9.08
CA GLY A 7 -14.47 -16.30 10.25
C GLY A 7 -13.10 -16.86 10.64
N TYR A 8 -12.00 -16.22 10.19
CA TYR A 8 -10.63 -16.67 10.46
C TYR A 8 -9.88 -15.80 11.47
N GLU A 9 -10.57 -15.02 12.28
CA GLU A 9 -9.96 -14.11 13.26
C GLU A 9 -9.05 -14.80 14.28
N ASN A 10 -9.35 -16.07 14.60
CA ASN A 10 -8.55 -16.86 15.53
C ASN A 10 -7.20 -17.32 14.94
N HIS A 11 -7.02 -17.26 13.62
CA HIS A 11 -5.82 -17.67 12.92
C HIS A 11 -4.90 -16.50 12.52
N ILE A 12 -5.27 -15.26 12.84
CA ILE A 12 -4.53 -14.07 12.42
C ILE A 12 -3.06 -14.16 12.85
N GLU A 13 -2.81 -14.47 14.12
CA GLU A 13 -1.45 -14.55 14.65
C GLU A 13 -0.67 -15.72 14.05
N GLU A 14 -1.23 -16.91 14.09
CA GLU A 14 -0.62 -18.13 13.56
C GLU A 14 -0.21 -17.97 12.09
N TRP A 15 -1.13 -17.50 11.23
CA TRP A 15 -0.89 -17.43 9.80
C TRP A 15 0.09 -16.31 9.43
N ASN A 16 0.04 -15.16 10.08
CA ASN A 16 1.04 -14.11 9.87
C ASN A 16 2.44 -14.58 10.31
N LYS A 17 2.58 -15.20 11.48
CA LYS A 17 3.86 -15.76 11.92
C LYS A 17 4.37 -16.87 11.01
N ALA A 18 3.48 -17.74 10.52
CA ALA A 18 3.83 -18.79 9.58
C ALA A 18 4.34 -18.24 8.24
N SER A 19 3.69 -17.20 7.69
CA SER A 19 4.13 -16.57 6.43
C SER A 19 5.51 -15.92 6.55
N VAL A 20 5.79 -15.22 7.63
CA VAL A 20 7.11 -14.65 7.91
C VAL A 20 8.17 -15.74 8.06
N LYS A 21 7.85 -16.82 8.79
CA LYS A 21 8.75 -17.98 8.96
C LYS A 21 9.11 -18.63 7.61
N ILE A 22 8.12 -18.79 6.72
CA ILE A 22 8.36 -19.35 5.37
C ILE A 22 9.33 -18.47 4.60
N ALA A 23 9.11 -17.14 4.57
CA ALA A 23 10.00 -16.20 3.89
C ALA A 23 11.43 -16.24 4.44
N LYS A 24 11.58 -16.22 5.77
CA LYS A 24 12.90 -16.32 6.42
C LYS A 24 13.62 -17.63 6.12
N ASN A 25 12.92 -18.75 6.17
CA ASN A 25 13.51 -20.06 5.83
C ASN A 25 14.04 -20.11 4.39
N VAL A 26 13.37 -19.44 3.44
CA VAL A 26 13.86 -19.35 2.06
C VAL A 26 15.15 -18.54 1.98
N ILE A 27 15.23 -17.42 2.69
CA ILE A 27 16.43 -16.59 2.72
C ILE A 27 17.60 -17.34 3.34
N ASP A 28 17.40 -17.95 4.50
CA ASP A 28 18.43 -18.72 5.22
C ASP A 28 19.03 -19.85 4.37
N ASN A 29 18.21 -20.45 3.50
CA ASN A 29 18.64 -21.53 2.60
C ASN A 29 19.20 -21.05 1.25
N SER A 30 19.09 -19.76 0.93
CA SER A 30 19.46 -19.23 -0.40
C SER A 30 20.80 -18.49 -0.46
N ASN A 31 21.47 -18.27 0.67
CA ASN A 31 22.62 -17.37 0.79
C ASN A 31 22.37 -15.95 0.22
N SER A 32 21.12 -15.52 0.23
CA SER A 32 20.70 -14.23 -0.31
C SER A 32 20.68 -13.17 0.78
N ASN A 33 21.19 -11.99 0.47
CA ASN A 33 21.11 -10.82 1.36
C ASN A 33 19.86 -9.99 0.98
N VAL A 34 18.68 -10.44 1.40
CA VAL A 34 17.40 -9.79 1.13
C VAL A 34 16.62 -9.59 2.43
N CYS A 35 15.76 -8.57 2.45
CA CYS A 35 14.91 -8.25 3.59
C CYS A 35 13.53 -8.92 3.46
N VAL A 36 12.94 -9.28 4.60
CA VAL A 36 11.53 -9.71 4.68
C VAL A 36 10.68 -8.50 5.03
N ALA A 37 9.80 -8.10 4.11
CA ALA A 37 8.83 -7.05 4.34
C ALA A 37 7.49 -7.62 4.82
N GLY A 38 6.97 -7.10 5.94
CA GLY A 38 5.61 -7.37 6.38
C GLY A 38 4.63 -6.43 5.67
N SER A 39 3.56 -6.97 5.08
CA SER A 39 2.55 -6.17 4.39
C SER A 39 1.33 -5.91 5.27
N VAL A 40 0.90 -4.65 5.33
CA VAL A 40 -0.34 -4.21 5.97
C VAL A 40 -1.10 -3.35 4.98
N SER A 41 -2.36 -3.67 4.70
CA SER A 41 -3.13 -3.01 3.65
C SER A 41 -4.47 -2.46 4.14
N THR A 42 -4.94 -1.39 3.50
CA THR A 42 -6.31 -0.89 3.60
C THR A 42 -7.16 -1.27 2.37
N TYR A 43 -6.67 -2.17 1.51
CA TYR A 43 -7.41 -2.60 0.33
C TYR A 43 -8.78 -3.15 0.70
N GLY A 44 -9.84 -2.60 0.07
CA GLY A 44 -11.23 -2.96 0.33
C GLY A 44 -12.11 -1.76 0.75
N SER A 45 -13.31 -2.01 1.23
CA SER A 45 -14.33 -0.97 1.51
C SER A 45 -14.17 -0.27 2.87
N TRP A 46 -12.95 -0.11 3.33
CA TRP A 46 -12.60 0.36 4.68
C TRP A 46 -12.89 1.83 4.96
N ASP A 47 -13.08 2.66 3.92
CA ASP A 47 -13.34 4.09 4.09
C ASP A 47 -14.62 4.43 4.81
N ARG A 48 -15.53 3.48 4.88
CA ARG A 48 -16.80 3.66 5.58
C ARG A 48 -16.68 3.40 7.07
N ILE A 49 -15.49 2.93 7.53
CA ILE A 49 -15.23 2.63 8.93
C ILE A 49 -14.42 3.77 9.52
N GLU A 50 -14.90 4.32 10.63
CA GLU A 50 -14.16 5.34 11.37
C GLU A 50 -12.75 4.86 11.74
N PRO A 51 -11.68 5.63 11.45
CA PRO A 51 -10.30 5.22 11.70
C PRO A 51 -10.04 4.72 13.12
N LYS A 52 -10.69 5.30 14.12
CA LYS A 52 -10.58 4.88 15.52
C LYS A 52 -10.98 3.43 15.75
N LEU A 53 -11.89 2.87 14.95
CA LEU A 53 -12.32 1.48 15.04
C LEU A 53 -11.34 0.54 14.31
N LEU A 54 -10.54 1.06 13.39
CA LEU A 54 -9.52 0.30 12.65
C LEU A 54 -8.22 0.17 13.46
N LYS A 55 -7.86 1.18 14.25
CA LYS A 55 -6.59 1.24 15.01
C LYS A 55 -6.27 -0.03 15.81
N PRO A 56 -7.21 -0.65 16.56
CA PRO A 56 -6.89 -1.89 17.29
C PRO A 56 -6.46 -3.05 16.39
N GLY A 57 -7.11 -3.20 15.23
CA GLY A 57 -6.73 -4.22 14.24
C GLY A 57 -5.37 -3.93 13.60
N PHE A 58 -5.09 -2.68 13.27
CA PHE A 58 -3.79 -2.25 12.75
C PHE A 58 -2.67 -2.51 13.75
N LEU A 59 -2.84 -2.08 14.99
CA LEU A 59 -1.86 -2.31 16.05
C LEU A 59 -1.59 -3.80 16.27
N LYS A 60 -2.63 -4.62 16.27
CA LYS A 60 -2.49 -6.08 16.41
C LYS A 60 -1.66 -6.66 15.26
N GLN A 61 -1.93 -6.30 14.02
CA GLN A 61 -1.21 -6.82 12.86
C GLN A 61 0.24 -6.35 12.84
N LEU A 62 0.50 -5.05 13.13
CA LEU A 62 1.84 -4.49 13.24
C LEU A 62 2.66 -5.19 14.34
N SER A 63 2.07 -5.44 15.53
CA SER A 63 2.72 -6.19 16.61
C SER A 63 3.11 -7.59 16.17
N ILE A 64 2.18 -8.34 15.58
CA ILE A 64 2.43 -9.71 15.13
C ILE A 64 3.58 -9.78 14.12
N LEU A 65 3.61 -8.87 13.14
CA LEU A 65 4.65 -8.83 12.11
C LEU A 65 6.01 -8.43 12.70
N SER A 66 6.03 -7.41 13.56
CA SER A 66 7.24 -6.97 14.27
C SER A 66 7.80 -8.08 15.15
N GLU A 67 6.97 -8.74 15.95
CA GLU A 67 7.37 -9.87 16.81
C GLU A 67 7.84 -11.10 16.01
N ALA A 68 7.26 -11.32 14.82
CA ALA A 68 7.72 -12.36 13.91
C ALA A 68 9.08 -12.05 13.27
N GLY A 69 9.55 -10.81 13.45
CA GLY A 69 10.87 -10.34 13.07
C GLY A 69 11.00 -10.02 11.59
N VAL A 70 9.99 -9.39 10.97
CA VAL A 70 10.18 -8.77 9.65
C VAL A 70 11.21 -7.64 9.74
N ASP A 71 11.92 -7.37 8.65
CA ASP A 71 12.98 -6.36 8.62
C ASP A 71 12.40 -4.95 8.39
N LEU A 72 11.25 -4.87 7.73
CA LEU A 72 10.50 -3.63 7.51
C LEU A 72 9.01 -3.94 7.35
N ILE A 73 8.18 -2.90 7.42
CA ILE A 73 6.75 -3.00 7.12
C ILE A 73 6.41 -2.08 5.95
N ILE A 74 5.72 -2.64 4.96
CA ILE A 74 5.10 -1.88 3.88
C ILE A 74 3.62 -1.69 4.22
N LEU A 75 3.20 -0.43 4.36
CA LEU A 75 1.79 -0.05 4.36
C LEU A 75 1.33 -0.09 2.92
N GLU A 76 0.90 -1.28 2.47
CA GLU A 76 0.76 -1.59 1.06
C GLU A 76 -0.64 -1.31 0.53
N ALA A 77 -0.70 -0.82 -0.71
CA ALA A 77 -1.96 -0.52 -1.39
C ALA A 77 -2.88 0.35 -0.52
N MET A 78 -2.35 1.44 0.04
CA MET A 78 -3.16 2.37 0.80
C MET A 78 -4.16 3.06 -0.14
N THR A 79 -5.37 2.52 -0.17
CA THR A 79 -6.48 2.93 -1.06
C THR A 79 -7.63 3.54 -0.28
N SER A 80 -7.32 4.26 0.76
CA SER A 80 -8.28 4.88 1.67
C SER A 80 -8.12 6.38 1.69
N SER A 81 -9.00 7.07 2.44
CA SER A 81 -8.86 8.50 2.67
C SER A 81 -7.56 8.84 3.42
N THR A 82 -7.06 10.06 3.22
CA THR A 82 -5.91 10.62 3.94
C THR A 82 -6.01 10.38 5.42
N ARG A 83 -7.16 10.69 6.02
CA ARG A 83 -7.44 10.49 7.45
C ARG A 83 -7.25 9.04 7.91
N THR A 84 -7.64 8.07 7.09
CA THR A 84 -7.47 6.64 7.43
C THR A 84 -6.00 6.25 7.37
N ILE A 85 -5.28 6.70 6.35
CA ILE A 85 -3.84 6.41 6.19
C ILE A 85 -3.04 7.08 7.32
N GLU A 86 -3.34 8.32 7.68
CA GLU A 86 -2.73 9.00 8.84
C GLU A 86 -2.93 8.22 10.13
N ALA A 87 -4.13 7.67 10.34
CA ALA A 87 -4.42 6.86 11.51
C ALA A 87 -3.60 5.57 11.57
N LEU A 88 -3.25 5.00 10.42
CA LEU A 88 -2.38 3.83 10.32
C LEU A 88 -0.90 4.20 10.50
N LEU A 89 -0.45 5.31 9.91
CA LEU A 89 0.88 5.86 10.15
C LEU A 89 1.10 6.16 11.63
N ASP A 90 0.13 6.78 12.31
CA ASP A 90 0.15 7.02 13.76
C ASP A 90 0.27 5.71 14.58
N CYS A 91 -0.34 4.63 14.09
CA CYS A 91 -0.16 3.32 14.70
C CYS A 91 1.24 2.75 14.46
N SER A 92 1.77 2.87 13.25
CA SER A 92 3.06 2.31 12.87
C SER A 92 4.23 3.03 13.54
N ASN A 93 4.12 4.32 13.80
CA ASN A 93 5.13 5.11 14.52
C ASN A 93 5.37 4.68 16.00
N LYS A 94 4.58 3.73 16.49
CA LYS A 94 4.79 3.13 17.83
C LYS A 94 5.78 1.96 17.84
N PHE A 95 6.20 1.53 16.66
CA PHE A 95 7.10 0.39 16.48
C PHE A 95 8.46 0.88 15.99
N ASP A 96 9.52 0.35 16.57
CA ASP A 96 10.90 0.61 16.15
C ASP A 96 11.25 -0.29 14.95
N ILE A 97 10.64 0.03 13.80
CA ILE A 97 10.81 -0.71 12.54
C ILE A 97 10.65 0.25 11.37
N SER A 98 11.41 0.02 10.30
CA SER A 98 11.29 0.83 9.07
C SER A 98 9.90 0.68 8.45
N ILE A 99 9.23 1.80 8.19
CA ILE A 99 7.91 1.86 7.57
C ILE A 99 8.04 2.44 6.16
N TRP A 100 7.49 1.75 5.17
CA TRP A 100 7.37 2.21 3.79
C TRP A 100 5.89 2.46 3.49
N LEU A 101 5.57 3.67 3.11
CA LEU A 101 4.20 4.04 2.74
C LEU A 101 3.98 3.81 1.25
N SER A 102 3.13 2.88 0.89
CA SER A 102 2.77 2.56 -0.49
C SER A 102 1.30 2.90 -0.74
N ILE A 103 1.09 4.02 -1.43
CA ILE A 103 -0.22 4.58 -1.75
C ILE A 103 -0.62 4.28 -3.18
N SER A 104 -1.91 4.36 -3.48
CA SER A 104 -2.42 4.27 -4.84
C SER A 104 -3.00 5.60 -5.28
N CYS A 105 -2.93 5.89 -6.58
CA CYS A 105 -3.49 7.09 -7.16
C CYS A 105 -4.38 6.78 -8.38
N ALA A 106 -5.34 7.65 -8.64
CA ALA A 106 -6.26 7.54 -9.75
C ALA A 106 -6.63 8.92 -10.28
N LEU A 107 -6.91 9.03 -11.58
CA LEU A 107 -7.50 10.25 -12.14
C LEU A 107 -8.97 10.35 -11.75
N ASN A 108 -9.41 11.54 -11.33
CA ASN A 108 -10.82 11.80 -11.11
C ASN A 108 -11.66 11.53 -12.37
N ARG A 109 -12.99 11.58 -12.26
CA ARG A 109 -13.89 11.26 -13.38
C ARG A 109 -13.67 12.14 -14.61
N ASP A 110 -13.30 13.41 -14.40
CA ASP A 110 -13.02 14.37 -15.45
C ASP A 110 -11.59 14.23 -16.00
N ARG A 111 -10.79 13.33 -15.45
CA ARG A 111 -9.40 13.01 -15.83
C ARG A 111 -8.46 14.22 -15.83
N ASN A 112 -8.72 15.21 -15.00
CA ASN A 112 -7.95 16.44 -14.89
C ASN A 112 -7.21 16.62 -13.56
N GLN A 113 -7.48 15.76 -12.57
CA GLN A 113 -6.90 15.83 -11.25
C GLN A 113 -6.51 14.44 -10.76
N LEU A 114 -5.30 14.34 -10.20
CA LEU A 114 -4.84 13.12 -9.54
C LEU A 114 -5.37 13.09 -8.10
N MET A 115 -6.01 11.98 -7.76
CA MET A 115 -6.61 11.73 -6.47
C MET A 115 -5.86 10.61 -5.75
N LEU A 116 -5.80 10.66 -4.44
CA LEU A 116 -5.59 9.48 -3.63
C LEU A 116 -6.75 8.53 -3.91
N GLY A 117 -6.47 7.30 -4.32
CA GLY A 117 -7.53 6.41 -4.77
C GLY A 117 -7.00 5.16 -5.43
N TYR A 118 -7.88 4.42 -6.07
CA TYR A 118 -7.55 3.16 -6.71
C TYR A 118 -8.13 3.09 -8.12
N GLN A 119 -7.26 2.80 -9.06
CA GLN A 119 -7.63 2.52 -10.44
C GLN A 119 -6.55 1.63 -11.05
N GLU A 120 -6.87 0.40 -11.33
CA GLU A 120 -5.90 -0.56 -11.91
C GLU A 120 -5.50 -0.17 -13.33
N SER A 121 -6.46 0.35 -14.11
CA SER A 121 -6.25 0.79 -15.48
C SER A 121 -7.23 1.91 -15.84
N ILE A 122 -6.79 2.90 -16.60
CA ILE A 122 -7.65 3.98 -17.12
C ILE A 122 -8.81 3.43 -17.98
N SER A 123 -8.63 2.25 -18.61
CA SER A 123 -9.68 1.57 -19.37
C SER A 123 -10.70 0.85 -18.48
N ASN A 124 -10.40 0.64 -17.19
CA ASN A 124 -11.33 0.07 -16.24
C ASN A 124 -12.28 1.15 -15.71
N SER A 125 -13.58 0.86 -15.71
CA SER A 125 -14.60 1.77 -15.15
C SER A 125 -14.64 1.77 -13.63
N GLU A 126 -14.06 0.76 -12.98
CA GLU A 126 -14.00 0.68 -11.52
C GLU A 126 -12.83 1.52 -11.01
N ALA A 127 -13.15 2.62 -10.35
CA ALA A 127 -12.20 3.49 -9.71
C ALA A 127 -12.79 4.02 -8.40
N PHE A 128 -11.94 4.15 -7.39
CA PHE A 128 -12.28 4.74 -6.11
C PHE A 128 -11.46 6.01 -5.93
N PHE A 129 -12.12 7.09 -5.57
CA PHE A 129 -11.51 8.40 -5.36
C PHE A 129 -11.78 8.85 -3.94
N TYR A 130 -10.75 9.39 -3.30
CA TYR A 130 -10.81 9.88 -1.93
C TYR A 130 -10.48 11.36 -1.88
N ASP A 131 -9.22 11.69 -1.63
CA ASP A 131 -8.76 13.06 -1.43
C ASP A 131 -7.84 13.49 -2.58
N ASP A 132 -7.61 14.77 -2.71
CA ASP A 132 -6.59 15.32 -3.60
C ASP A 132 -5.22 14.71 -3.28
N PHE A 133 -4.51 14.23 -4.29
CA PHE A 133 -3.27 13.49 -4.10
C PHE A 133 -2.15 14.36 -3.52
N GLU A 134 -2.01 15.59 -4.01
CA GLU A 134 -0.98 16.51 -3.53
C GLU A 134 -1.23 16.94 -2.08
N ASN A 135 -2.47 17.24 -1.75
CA ASN A 135 -2.86 17.54 -0.37
C ASN A 135 -2.57 16.35 0.56
N SER A 136 -2.85 15.12 0.13
CA SER A 136 -2.55 13.92 0.90
C SER A 136 -1.05 13.75 1.17
N ILE A 137 -0.19 13.96 0.15
CA ILE A 137 1.27 13.94 0.32
C ILE A 137 1.72 15.01 1.33
N ASN A 138 1.13 16.20 1.27
CA ASN A 138 1.43 17.29 2.20
C ASN A 138 1.04 16.98 3.66
N GLU A 139 0.01 16.16 3.87
CA GLU A 139 -0.32 15.67 5.21
C GLU A 139 0.63 14.54 5.65
N PHE A 140 0.86 13.53 4.79
CA PHE A 140 1.72 12.40 5.15
C PHE A 140 3.13 12.81 5.53
N LYS A 141 3.75 13.76 4.83
CA LYS A 141 5.12 14.23 5.14
C LYS A 141 5.28 14.89 6.51
N LYS A 142 4.18 15.25 7.19
CA LYS A 142 4.23 15.82 8.54
C LYS A 142 4.46 14.76 9.60
N ILE A 143 4.13 13.49 9.29
CA ILE A 143 4.11 12.37 10.25
C ILE A 143 4.88 11.15 9.76
N HIS A 144 5.44 11.20 8.54
CA HIS A 144 6.19 10.11 7.91
C HIS A 144 7.42 10.67 7.19
N ASP A 145 8.57 10.09 7.46
CA ASP A 145 9.86 10.45 6.88
C ASP A 145 10.54 9.29 6.11
N GLY A 146 9.90 8.11 6.11
CA GLY A 146 10.34 6.91 5.38
C GLY A 146 9.97 6.94 3.89
N PRO A 147 10.30 5.89 3.12
CA PRO A 147 9.97 5.81 1.71
C PRO A 147 8.48 5.98 1.39
N ILE A 148 8.16 6.74 0.34
CA ILE A 148 6.82 6.84 -0.23
C ILE A 148 6.82 6.21 -1.62
N LEU A 149 5.93 5.23 -1.83
CA LEU A 149 5.80 4.46 -3.05
C LEU A 149 4.42 4.67 -3.67
N ILE A 150 4.34 4.63 -5.01
CA ILE A 150 3.07 4.54 -5.71
C ILE A 150 2.88 3.11 -6.20
N ALA A 151 1.79 2.48 -5.77
CA ALA A 151 1.47 1.08 -6.06
C ALA A 151 0.10 0.94 -6.71
N HIS A 152 -0.11 -0.19 -7.36
CA HIS A 152 -1.43 -0.64 -7.83
C HIS A 152 -2.23 0.44 -8.60
N SER A 153 -1.51 1.27 -9.35
CA SER A 153 -2.07 2.36 -10.14
C SER A 153 -1.76 2.13 -11.62
N ASP A 154 -2.57 2.70 -12.51
CA ASP A 154 -2.29 2.63 -13.95
C ASP A 154 -0.95 3.33 -14.25
N ILE A 155 -0.11 2.68 -15.04
CA ILE A 155 1.21 3.20 -15.41
C ILE A 155 1.15 4.62 -16.03
N LYS A 156 0.05 4.95 -16.71
CA LYS A 156 -0.13 6.24 -17.36
C LYS A 156 -0.25 7.42 -16.40
N VAL A 157 -0.53 7.16 -15.12
CA VAL A 157 -0.62 8.22 -14.08
C VAL A 157 0.59 8.27 -13.15
N ILE A 158 1.46 7.25 -13.19
CA ILE A 158 2.60 7.14 -12.29
C ILE A 158 3.53 8.34 -12.38
N ASN A 159 3.90 8.76 -13.58
CA ASN A 159 4.81 9.91 -13.76
C ASN A 159 4.26 11.19 -13.13
N GLN A 160 2.96 11.45 -13.27
CA GLN A 160 2.33 12.59 -12.62
C GLN A 160 2.40 12.47 -11.10
N GLY A 161 2.10 11.31 -10.55
CA GLY A 161 2.18 11.05 -9.12
C GLY A 161 3.61 11.21 -8.57
N ILE A 162 4.61 10.66 -9.27
CA ILE A 162 6.03 10.81 -8.90
C ILE A 162 6.45 12.30 -8.89
N GLN A 163 6.03 13.08 -9.88
CA GLN A 163 6.36 14.50 -9.92
C GLN A 163 5.75 15.27 -8.74
N ILE A 164 4.50 14.97 -8.39
CA ILE A 164 3.85 15.56 -7.21
C ILE A 164 4.63 15.19 -5.94
N ILE A 165 4.98 13.91 -5.74
CA ILE A 165 5.72 13.51 -4.56
C ILE A 165 7.08 14.20 -4.53
N LYS A 166 7.85 14.21 -5.63
CA LYS A 166 9.16 14.89 -5.73
C LYS A 166 9.10 16.38 -5.38
N SER A 167 8.02 17.05 -5.75
CA SER A 167 7.85 18.49 -5.48
C SER A 167 7.55 18.78 -4.02
N ASN A 168 7.03 17.81 -3.27
CA ASN A 168 6.51 18.00 -1.93
C ASN A 168 7.25 17.21 -0.85
N TYR A 169 8.07 16.21 -1.23
CA TYR A 169 8.73 15.29 -0.32
C TYR A 169 10.19 15.05 -0.70
N ASN A 170 11.10 15.13 0.27
CA ASN A 170 12.54 15.00 0.07
C ASN A 170 13.11 13.59 0.36
N GLY A 171 12.25 12.65 0.77
CA GLY A 171 12.67 11.28 1.10
C GLY A 171 12.79 10.37 -0.12
N VAL A 172 12.98 9.09 0.13
CA VAL A 172 13.05 8.06 -0.91
C VAL A 172 11.68 7.87 -1.56
N ILE A 173 11.66 7.80 -2.89
CA ILE A 173 10.45 7.64 -3.69
C ILE A 173 10.61 6.44 -4.61
N GLY A 174 9.53 5.68 -4.79
CA GLY A 174 9.50 4.56 -5.72
C GLY A 174 8.10 4.35 -6.33
N ALA A 175 8.01 3.40 -7.26
CA ALA A 175 6.74 3.00 -7.84
C ALA A 175 6.77 1.55 -8.33
N TYR A 176 5.61 0.88 -8.26
CA TYR A 176 5.35 -0.42 -8.85
C TYR A 176 3.91 -0.48 -9.39
N PRO A 177 3.70 0.09 -10.57
CA PRO A 177 2.37 0.20 -11.18
C PRO A 177 1.81 -1.13 -11.66
N ASN A 178 0.52 -1.14 -11.94
CA ASN A 178 -0.14 -2.25 -12.63
C ASN A 178 -0.07 -2.08 -14.16
N ASN A 179 0.20 -3.19 -14.85
CA ASN A 179 0.06 -3.29 -16.30
C ASN A 179 -1.15 -4.17 -16.65
N GLY A 180 -2.31 -3.85 -16.10
CA GLY A 180 -3.53 -4.58 -16.31
C GLY A 180 -4.57 -4.33 -15.23
N PHE A 181 -5.68 -5.05 -15.32
CA PHE A 181 -6.77 -4.98 -14.33
C PHE A 181 -7.43 -6.34 -14.13
N PHE A 182 -8.00 -6.53 -12.96
CA PHE A 182 -8.76 -7.73 -12.65
C PHE A 182 -10.21 -7.61 -13.16
N LYS A 183 -10.63 -8.60 -13.95
CA LYS A 183 -12.03 -8.80 -14.32
C LYS A 183 -12.35 -10.26 -14.14
N LYS A 184 -13.26 -10.56 -13.18
CA LYS A 184 -13.63 -11.95 -12.86
C LYS A 184 -13.84 -12.80 -14.11
N PRO A 185 -13.25 -14.01 -14.17
CA PRO A 185 -12.40 -14.65 -13.15
C PRO A 185 -10.89 -14.44 -13.39
N HIS A 186 -10.47 -13.58 -14.32
CA HIS A 186 -9.09 -13.49 -14.79
C HIS A 186 -8.51 -12.08 -14.64
N TRP A 187 -7.19 -12.04 -14.47
CA TRP A 187 -6.41 -10.83 -14.63
C TRP A 187 -6.22 -10.54 -16.12
N ASN A 188 -6.49 -9.32 -16.56
CA ASN A 188 -6.34 -8.89 -17.95
C ASN A 188 -5.12 -7.98 -18.07
N VAL A 189 -4.11 -8.41 -18.81
CA VAL A 189 -2.99 -7.57 -19.20
C VAL A 189 -3.41 -6.75 -20.41
N VAL A 190 -3.34 -5.42 -20.28
CA VAL A 190 -3.89 -4.50 -21.30
C VAL A 190 -2.89 -4.27 -22.42
N GLU A 191 -1.62 -4.07 -22.09
CA GLU A 191 -0.53 -3.84 -23.04
C GLU A 191 0.76 -4.41 -22.49
N SER A 192 1.63 -4.91 -23.37
CA SER A 192 3.00 -5.26 -23.01
C SER A 192 3.83 -3.97 -23.08
N ILE A 193 4.36 -3.55 -21.96
CA ILE A 193 5.25 -2.38 -21.88
C ILE A 193 6.68 -2.91 -21.83
N SER A 194 7.55 -2.37 -22.69
CA SER A 194 8.96 -2.73 -22.66
C SER A 194 9.64 -2.19 -21.39
N PRO A 195 10.73 -2.82 -20.91
CA PRO A 195 11.48 -2.27 -19.79
C PRO A 195 11.92 -0.81 -20.00
N GLN A 196 12.21 -0.42 -21.25
CA GLN A 196 12.61 0.95 -21.60
C GLN A 196 11.49 1.96 -21.49
N GLU A 197 10.25 1.55 -21.72
CA GLU A 197 9.06 2.40 -21.53
C GLU A 197 8.61 2.48 -20.07
N TYR A 198 9.06 1.52 -19.25
CA TYR A 198 8.74 1.47 -17.82
C TYR A 198 9.64 2.41 -16.99
N TYR A 199 10.88 2.68 -17.45
CA TYR A 199 11.87 3.54 -16.80
C TYR A 199 11.88 4.95 -17.42
#